data_3de533928cad3ac80a5a7ed412b35293
#
_entry.id   3de533928cad3ac80a5a7ed412b35293
#
_cell.length_a   1.000
_cell.length_b   1.000
_cell.length_c   1.000
_cell.angle_alpha   90.00
_cell.angle_beta   90.00
_cell.angle_gamma   90.00
#
_symmetry.space_group_name_H-M   'P 1'
#
loop_
_entity.id
_entity.type
_entity.pdbx_description
1 polymer ?
#
loop_
_entity_poly.entity_id
_entity_poly.type
_entity_poly.pdbx_seq_one_letter_code
_entity_poly.pdbx_strand_id
1 'polypeptide(L)'
;MHETFRPLSGASNPHLQTLLPRLVRRRVLLQPHWQRLELPDGDFVDLAWSEDPANAGDKPRVVLFHGLEGSFYSPYAHGLLHAWREKGWLGVVMHFRGCSGVPNRKQRIYHSGETEDARFFLRWLRDTHGAAPTAAVGISLGGNMLACYLAQQRQASLLDAAVVVSAPLMLEPCSLRMEQGFSRVYQHYLLGQLKQNATRKLLRDPASLPLRLPQLKGLRRMRDFDDAITARIHGFRDATDYYRRCSALPLLPEIQTPLLIIHAKDDPFMTDAVIPDLSALPPNIEYQLTERGGHVGFVGGTLHKPQMWLEQRIPAWLTLIWINNVIIPWKELDSSTLNNLIEAFVLREGTDYGEHERSLEQKVADVRRQLQSGEVVLVWSELHETVNIMPRGQLRAGRQES
;
A
#
# COMPACT_ATOMS: atom_id res chain seq x y z
N MET A 1 -10.87 16.39 8.09
CA MET A 1 -9.60 16.72 8.79
C MET A 1 -8.80 15.44 8.86
N HIS A 2 -7.62 15.40 8.23
CA HIS A 2 -6.76 14.21 8.31
C HIS A 2 -6.18 14.12 9.72
N GLU A 3 -6.41 13.01 10.39
CA GLU A 3 -5.88 12.76 11.73
C GLU A 3 -4.35 12.73 11.66
N THR A 4 -3.70 13.73 12.25
CA THR A 4 -2.24 13.85 12.24
C THR A 4 -1.67 12.79 13.18
N PHE A 5 -0.70 12.01 12.72
CA PHE A 5 -0.02 11.02 13.55
C PHE A 5 0.58 11.67 14.81
N ARG A 6 0.35 11.05 15.96
CA ARG A 6 0.98 11.40 17.23
C ARG A 6 1.70 10.18 17.81
N PRO A 7 3.01 10.28 18.05
CA PRO A 7 3.75 9.15 18.61
C PRO A 7 3.27 8.83 20.02
N LEU A 8 3.40 7.55 20.38
CA LEU A 8 3.23 7.06 21.73
C LEU A 8 4.01 7.94 22.72
N SER A 9 3.39 8.34 23.85
CA SER A 9 4.03 9.19 24.87
C SER A 9 5.37 8.56 25.32
N GLY A 10 6.45 9.35 25.26
CA GLY A 10 7.82 8.92 25.56
C GLY A 10 8.52 8.17 24.42
N ALA A 11 7.85 7.89 23.29
CA ALA A 11 8.40 7.15 22.14
C ALA A 11 8.55 8.03 20.89
N SER A 12 8.85 9.32 21.04
CA SER A 12 9.08 10.23 19.90
C SER A 12 10.48 10.12 19.27
N ASN A 13 11.37 9.29 19.83
CA ASN A 13 12.67 9.02 19.21
C ASN A 13 12.50 8.17 17.94
N PRO A 14 13.09 8.54 16.78
CA PRO A 14 12.90 7.85 15.50
C PRO A 14 13.38 6.39 15.52
N HIS A 15 14.46 6.10 16.24
CA HIS A 15 14.96 4.73 16.36
C HIS A 15 14.03 3.88 17.22
N LEU A 16 13.48 4.46 18.29
CA LEU A 16 12.50 3.78 19.11
C LEU A 16 11.22 3.51 18.30
N GLN A 17 10.71 4.48 17.55
CA GLN A 17 9.58 4.30 16.63
C GLN A 17 9.84 3.17 15.63
N THR A 18 11.01 3.13 15.02
CA THR A 18 11.39 2.08 14.04
C THR A 18 11.41 0.68 14.64
N LEU A 19 11.83 0.54 15.89
CA LEU A 19 11.98 -0.78 16.56
C LEU A 19 10.73 -1.22 17.32
N LEU A 20 9.92 -0.26 17.76
CA LEU A 20 8.76 -0.49 18.64
C LEU A 20 7.72 -1.48 18.09
N PRO A 21 7.41 -1.50 16.78
CA PRO A 21 6.48 -2.48 16.22
C PRO A 21 6.87 -3.93 16.52
N ARG A 22 8.16 -4.26 16.48
CA ARG A 22 8.67 -5.61 16.82
C ARG A 22 8.53 -5.95 18.31
N LEU A 23 8.62 -4.94 19.18
CA LEU A 23 8.50 -5.12 20.63
C LEU A 23 7.04 -5.25 21.05
N VAL A 24 6.16 -4.48 20.44
CA VAL A 24 4.73 -4.46 20.76
C VAL A 24 4.00 -5.64 20.12
N ARG A 25 4.34 -5.98 18.89
CA ARG A 25 3.68 -7.04 18.13
C ARG A 25 4.54 -8.30 18.03
N ARG A 26 4.52 -9.10 19.10
CA ARG A 26 5.30 -10.34 19.19
C ARG A 26 4.59 -11.57 18.65
N ARG A 27 3.27 -11.50 18.48
CA ARG A 27 2.46 -12.63 18.00
C ARG A 27 1.89 -12.32 16.64
N VAL A 28 1.85 -13.32 15.78
CA VAL A 28 1.18 -13.27 14.49
C VAL A 28 -0.34 -13.21 14.74
N LEU A 29 -1.05 -12.31 14.08
CA LEU A 29 -2.47 -12.05 14.35
C LEU A 29 -3.43 -12.96 13.59
N LEU A 30 -2.97 -13.61 12.52
CA LEU A 30 -3.78 -14.53 11.73
C LEU A 30 -2.92 -15.64 11.14
N GLN A 31 -3.53 -16.78 10.83
CA GLN A 31 -2.90 -17.84 10.05
C GLN A 31 -3.15 -17.56 8.57
N PRO A 32 -2.12 -17.44 7.73
CA PRO A 32 -2.31 -17.18 6.32
C PRO A 32 -2.67 -18.44 5.55
N HIS A 33 -3.47 -18.29 4.52
CA HIS A 33 -3.59 -19.30 3.47
C HIS A 33 -2.42 -19.12 2.50
N TRP A 34 -1.58 -20.15 2.35
CA TRP A 34 -0.42 -20.08 1.49
C TRP A 34 -0.72 -20.61 0.09
N GLN A 35 -0.25 -19.88 -0.92
CA GLN A 35 -0.35 -20.27 -2.31
C GLN A 35 0.97 -19.96 -3.03
N ARG A 36 1.45 -20.88 -3.85
CA ARG A 36 2.57 -20.63 -4.75
C ARG A 36 2.06 -20.19 -6.12
N LEU A 37 2.61 -19.11 -6.64
CA LEU A 37 2.36 -18.62 -7.97
C LEU A 37 3.60 -18.85 -8.84
N GLU A 38 3.45 -19.71 -9.85
CA GLU A 38 4.50 -19.93 -10.85
C GLU A 38 4.58 -18.73 -11.79
N LEU A 39 5.79 -18.27 -12.05
CA LEU A 39 6.08 -17.14 -12.92
C LEU A 39 6.42 -17.60 -14.34
N PRO A 40 6.22 -16.74 -15.38
CA PRO A 40 6.46 -17.12 -16.77
C PRO A 40 7.90 -17.56 -17.09
N ASP A 41 8.88 -17.13 -16.30
CA ASP A 41 10.28 -17.52 -16.46
C ASP A 41 10.63 -18.85 -15.79
N GLY A 42 9.64 -19.54 -15.21
CA GLY A 42 9.80 -20.81 -14.50
C GLY A 42 10.32 -20.67 -13.07
N ASP A 43 10.34 -19.44 -12.53
CA ASP A 43 10.52 -19.17 -11.11
C ASP A 43 9.17 -19.10 -10.39
N PHE A 44 9.12 -18.67 -9.14
CA PHE A 44 7.89 -18.54 -8.37
C PHE A 44 7.96 -17.39 -7.37
N VAL A 45 6.78 -16.97 -6.93
CA VAL A 45 6.56 -16.18 -5.72
C VAL A 45 5.53 -16.88 -4.84
N ASP A 46 5.67 -16.70 -3.53
CA ASP A 46 4.70 -17.26 -2.58
C ASP A 46 3.77 -16.15 -2.08
N LEU A 47 2.48 -16.44 -2.04
CA LEU A 47 1.41 -15.56 -1.63
C LEU A 47 0.92 -15.98 -0.25
N ALA A 48 0.80 -15.03 0.67
CA ALA A 48 0.20 -15.25 1.98
C ALA A 48 -1.11 -14.46 2.06
N TRP A 49 -2.23 -15.16 1.97
CA TRP A 49 -3.57 -14.58 1.98
C TRP A 49 -4.12 -14.47 3.39
N SER A 50 -4.94 -13.46 3.66
CA SER A 50 -5.64 -13.31 4.94
C SER A 50 -6.70 -14.39 5.20
N GLU A 51 -7.22 -15.00 4.13
CA GLU A 51 -8.14 -16.13 4.09
C GLU A 51 -8.00 -16.87 2.76
N ASP A 52 -8.69 -17.97 2.54
CA ASP A 52 -8.69 -18.66 1.26
C ASP A 52 -9.35 -17.78 0.17
N PRO A 53 -8.61 -17.37 -0.87
CA PRO A 53 -9.13 -16.50 -1.92
C PRO A 53 -10.29 -17.13 -2.71
N ALA A 54 -10.43 -18.44 -2.73
CA ALA A 54 -11.55 -19.12 -3.39
C ALA A 54 -12.90 -18.82 -2.72
N ASN A 55 -12.89 -18.43 -1.44
CA ASN A 55 -14.09 -18.11 -0.67
C ASN A 55 -14.34 -16.60 -0.55
N ALA A 56 -13.50 -15.78 -1.18
CA ALA A 56 -13.57 -14.34 -0.96
C ALA A 56 -14.62 -13.62 -1.81
N GLY A 57 -15.11 -14.23 -2.90
CA GLY A 57 -16.08 -13.59 -3.80
C GLY A 57 -15.59 -12.23 -4.32
N ASP A 58 -16.47 -11.24 -4.30
CA ASP A 58 -16.22 -9.87 -4.77
C ASP A 58 -15.66 -8.93 -3.69
N LYS A 59 -15.13 -9.47 -2.59
CA LYS A 59 -14.51 -8.65 -1.55
C LYS A 59 -13.45 -7.73 -2.14
N PRO A 60 -13.40 -6.45 -1.70
CA PRO A 60 -12.27 -5.57 -2.04
C PRO A 60 -10.93 -6.22 -1.67
N ARG A 61 -9.93 -6.05 -2.51
CA ARG A 61 -8.62 -6.70 -2.40
C ARG A 61 -7.53 -5.71 -2.09
N VAL A 62 -6.64 -6.06 -1.19
CA VAL A 62 -5.45 -5.25 -0.90
C VAL A 62 -4.20 -6.11 -0.98
N VAL A 63 -3.31 -5.75 -1.92
CA VAL A 63 -2.01 -6.40 -2.11
C VAL A 63 -0.95 -5.66 -1.30
N LEU A 64 -0.16 -6.38 -0.53
CA LEU A 64 0.99 -5.85 0.20
C LEU A 64 2.30 -6.24 -0.51
N PHE A 65 3.09 -5.24 -0.88
CA PHE A 65 4.49 -5.37 -1.29
C PHE A 65 5.38 -4.96 -0.13
N HIS A 66 6.12 -5.93 0.41
CA HIS A 66 6.90 -5.74 1.64
C HIS A 66 8.21 -4.98 1.43
N GLY A 67 8.83 -4.54 2.52
CA GLY A 67 10.16 -3.92 2.50
C GLY A 67 11.29 -4.92 2.25
N LEU A 68 12.53 -4.40 2.22
CA LEU A 68 13.73 -5.20 2.02
C LEU A 68 13.79 -6.37 3.01
N GLU A 69 13.95 -7.59 2.49
CA GLU A 69 13.99 -8.85 3.28
C GLU A 69 12.77 -9.03 4.21
N GLY A 70 11.67 -8.35 3.90
CA GLY A 70 10.40 -8.51 4.61
C GLY A 70 9.68 -9.81 4.22
N SER A 71 8.60 -10.10 4.96
CA SER A 71 7.72 -11.24 4.70
C SER A 71 6.37 -11.04 5.37
N PHE A 72 5.47 -12.01 5.24
CA PHE A 72 4.24 -12.06 6.03
C PHE A 72 4.50 -11.90 7.54
N TYR A 73 5.61 -12.39 8.04
CA TYR A 73 5.97 -12.32 9.48
C TYR A 73 6.49 -10.94 9.91
N SER A 74 6.64 -9.98 9.02
CA SER A 74 6.91 -8.60 9.39
C SER A 74 5.73 -8.02 10.20
N PRO A 75 5.97 -7.31 11.32
CA PRO A 75 4.89 -6.81 12.20
C PRO A 75 3.82 -6.00 11.47
N TYR A 76 4.21 -5.19 10.50
CA TYR A 76 3.28 -4.42 9.67
C TYR A 76 2.48 -5.32 8.71
N ALA A 77 3.07 -6.41 8.20
CA ALA A 77 2.44 -7.22 7.17
C ALA A 77 1.21 -7.96 7.70
N HIS A 78 1.40 -8.85 8.69
CA HIS A 78 0.26 -9.57 9.26
C HIS A 78 -0.70 -8.64 10.03
N GLY A 79 -0.21 -7.47 10.49
CA GLY A 79 -1.05 -6.46 11.13
C GLY A 79 -2.00 -5.80 10.16
N LEU A 80 -1.51 -5.36 9.00
CA LEU A 80 -2.33 -4.80 7.93
C LEU A 80 -3.30 -5.83 7.37
N LEU A 81 -2.86 -7.07 7.10
CA LEU A 81 -3.74 -8.13 6.64
C LEU A 81 -4.89 -8.39 7.64
N HIS A 82 -4.59 -8.40 8.93
CA HIS A 82 -5.60 -8.55 9.97
C HIS A 82 -6.60 -7.38 9.94
N ALA A 83 -6.10 -6.14 9.91
CA ALA A 83 -6.94 -4.95 9.86
C ALA A 83 -7.85 -4.92 8.61
N TRP A 84 -7.36 -5.39 7.47
CA TRP A 84 -8.16 -5.50 6.24
C TRP A 84 -9.22 -6.59 6.34
N ARG A 85 -8.87 -7.75 6.89
CA ARG A 85 -9.83 -8.84 7.12
C ARG A 85 -10.97 -8.41 8.05
N GLU A 86 -10.68 -7.66 9.12
CA GLU A 86 -11.69 -7.09 10.03
C GLU A 86 -12.65 -6.11 9.32
N LYS A 87 -12.25 -5.57 8.18
CA LYS A 87 -13.10 -4.74 7.30
C LYS A 87 -13.82 -5.53 6.21
N GLY A 88 -13.71 -6.86 6.22
CA GLY A 88 -14.27 -7.70 5.17
C GLY A 88 -13.52 -7.67 3.85
N TRP A 89 -12.24 -7.23 3.84
CA TRP A 89 -11.41 -7.19 2.64
C TRP A 89 -10.48 -8.40 2.57
N LEU A 90 -10.16 -8.83 1.36
CA LEU A 90 -9.17 -9.86 1.11
C LEU A 90 -7.77 -9.23 1.06
N GLY A 91 -6.92 -9.56 2.03
CA GLY A 91 -5.53 -9.13 2.05
C GLY A 91 -4.59 -10.21 1.50
N VAL A 92 -3.53 -9.82 0.79
CA VAL A 92 -2.48 -10.73 0.36
C VAL A 92 -1.11 -10.08 0.42
N VAL A 93 -0.13 -10.78 0.98
CA VAL A 93 1.30 -10.44 0.84
C VAL A 93 1.85 -11.19 -0.34
N MET A 94 2.30 -10.48 -1.36
CA MET A 94 3.16 -11.06 -2.41
C MET A 94 4.60 -11.02 -1.91
N HIS A 95 5.19 -12.19 -1.63
CA HIS A 95 6.60 -12.27 -1.29
C HIS A 95 7.45 -12.05 -2.54
N PHE A 96 8.43 -11.16 -2.43
CA PHE A 96 9.44 -11.06 -3.48
C PHE A 96 10.27 -12.36 -3.54
N ARG A 97 10.89 -12.61 -4.69
CA ARG A 97 11.66 -13.83 -4.96
C ARG A 97 12.63 -14.13 -3.81
N GLY A 98 12.51 -15.29 -3.22
CA GLY A 98 13.36 -15.76 -2.12
C GLY A 98 13.02 -15.23 -0.72
N CYS A 99 11.98 -14.38 -0.56
CA CYS A 99 11.62 -13.78 0.73
C CYS A 99 10.59 -14.56 1.55
N SER A 100 9.99 -15.62 1.00
CA SER A 100 9.06 -16.49 1.74
C SER A 100 9.74 -17.49 2.70
N GLY A 101 11.06 -17.49 2.73
CA GLY A 101 11.87 -18.49 3.44
C GLY A 101 12.39 -19.63 2.52
N VAL A 102 11.84 -19.74 1.31
CA VAL A 102 12.28 -20.69 0.28
C VAL A 102 13.06 -19.91 -0.80
N PRO A 103 14.33 -20.26 -1.08
CA PRO A 103 15.09 -19.63 -2.15
C PRO A 103 14.43 -19.84 -3.51
N ASN A 104 14.31 -18.79 -4.30
CA ASN A 104 13.79 -18.85 -5.65
C ASN A 104 14.73 -19.68 -6.58
N ARG A 105 14.23 -20.16 -7.73
CA ARG A 105 14.92 -21.11 -8.61
C ARG A 105 15.95 -20.44 -9.52
N LYS A 106 15.64 -19.24 -10.04
CA LYS A 106 16.46 -18.55 -11.04
C LYS A 106 17.53 -17.65 -10.41
N GLN A 107 18.50 -17.20 -11.21
CA GLN A 107 19.49 -16.19 -10.78
C GLN A 107 18.83 -14.88 -10.41
N ARG A 108 17.77 -14.47 -11.12
CA ARG A 108 17.02 -13.26 -10.90
C ARG A 108 16.60 -13.13 -9.44
N ILE A 109 16.84 -11.95 -8.87
CA ILE A 109 16.44 -11.55 -7.53
C ILE A 109 15.51 -10.35 -7.64
N TYR A 110 14.84 -9.98 -6.56
CA TYR A 110 14.06 -8.74 -6.52
C TYR A 110 14.96 -7.52 -6.28
N HIS A 111 14.49 -6.35 -6.70
CA HIS A 111 15.10 -5.06 -6.39
C HIS A 111 14.07 -3.93 -6.39
N SER A 112 14.49 -2.70 -6.00
CA SER A 112 13.57 -1.56 -5.80
C SER A 112 12.80 -1.11 -7.05
N GLY A 113 13.22 -1.47 -8.25
CA GLY A 113 12.54 -1.16 -9.51
C GLY A 113 12.03 -2.40 -10.25
N GLU A 114 11.98 -3.57 -9.61
CA GLU A 114 11.50 -4.82 -10.20
C GLU A 114 9.97 -4.86 -10.20
N THR A 115 9.37 -4.49 -11.31
CA THR A 115 7.91 -4.35 -11.45
C THR A 115 7.24 -5.48 -12.22
N GLU A 116 8.02 -6.35 -12.87
CA GLU A 116 7.45 -7.40 -13.76
C GLU A 116 6.70 -8.47 -12.99
N ASP A 117 7.24 -8.91 -11.85
CA ASP A 117 6.57 -9.90 -10.99
C ASP A 117 5.26 -9.34 -10.42
N ALA A 118 5.26 -8.07 -9.98
CA ALA A 118 4.07 -7.38 -9.50
C ALA A 118 3.01 -7.24 -10.62
N ARG A 119 3.44 -6.85 -11.83
CA ARG A 119 2.57 -6.75 -13.00
C ARG A 119 1.94 -8.09 -13.37
N PHE A 120 2.74 -9.14 -13.38
CA PHE A 120 2.24 -10.50 -13.65
C PHE A 120 1.22 -10.94 -12.59
N PHE A 121 1.57 -10.77 -11.30
CA PHE A 121 0.70 -11.14 -10.19
C PHE A 121 -0.64 -10.39 -10.23
N LEU A 122 -0.64 -9.08 -10.42
CA LEU A 122 -1.88 -8.29 -10.47
C LEU A 122 -2.77 -8.67 -11.65
N ARG A 123 -2.17 -9.00 -12.81
CA ARG A 123 -2.93 -9.53 -13.95
C ARG A 123 -3.51 -10.90 -13.63
N TRP A 124 -2.70 -11.80 -13.12
CA TRP A 124 -3.14 -13.12 -12.69
C TRP A 124 -4.26 -13.05 -11.65
N LEU A 125 -4.14 -12.13 -10.68
CA LEU A 125 -5.15 -11.90 -9.64
C LEU A 125 -6.51 -11.54 -10.24
N ARG A 126 -6.52 -10.62 -11.22
CA ARG A 126 -7.75 -10.21 -11.92
C ARG A 126 -8.29 -11.35 -12.79
N ASP A 127 -7.43 -12.04 -13.53
CA ASP A 127 -7.84 -13.08 -14.48
C ASP A 127 -8.37 -14.34 -13.77
N THR A 128 -7.83 -14.63 -12.57
CA THR A 128 -8.19 -15.85 -11.79
C THR A 128 -9.38 -15.61 -10.87
N HIS A 129 -9.47 -14.44 -10.24
CA HIS A 129 -10.44 -14.14 -9.19
C HIS A 129 -11.46 -13.06 -9.60
N GLY A 130 -11.52 -12.71 -10.89
CA GLY A 130 -12.47 -11.71 -11.41
C GLY A 130 -12.11 -10.27 -11.08
N ALA A 131 -12.98 -9.35 -11.51
CA ALA A 131 -12.86 -7.93 -11.22
C ALA A 131 -13.48 -7.63 -9.85
N ALA A 132 -12.68 -7.12 -8.93
CA ALA A 132 -13.14 -6.54 -7.66
C ALA A 132 -12.28 -5.32 -7.36
N PRO A 133 -12.77 -4.36 -6.56
CA PRO A 133 -11.96 -3.21 -6.16
C PRO A 133 -10.60 -3.66 -5.61
N THR A 134 -9.52 -3.22 -6.23
CA THR A 134 -8.17 -3.70 -5.92
C THR A 134 -7.24 -2.53 -5.63
N ALA A 135 -6.64 -2.55 -4.44
CA ALA A 135 -5.59 -1.59 -4.07
C ALA A 135 -4.27 -2.30 -3.77
N ALA A 136 -3.19 -1.54 -3.77
CA ALA A 136 -1.90 -2.04 -3.31
C ALA A 136 -1.28 -1.12 -2.25
N VAL A 137 -0.55 -1.73 -1.33
CA VAL A 137 0.24 -1.03 -0.30
C VAL A 137 1.69 -1.47 -0.44
N GLY A 138 2.58 -0.52 -0.67
CA GLY A 138 4.02 -0.75 -0.74
C GLY A 138 4.74 -0.18 0.48
N ILE A 139 5.54 -1.00 1.13
CA ILE A 139 6.29 -0.62 2.33
C ILE A 139 7.78 -0.53 1.99
N SER A 140 8.41 0.61 2.29
CA SER A 140 9.85 0.81 2.11
C SER A 140 10.28 0.49 0.67
N LEU A 141 11.17 -0.48 0.43
CA LEU A 141 11.55 -0.96 -0.91
C LEU A 141 10.33 -1.29 -1.78
N GLY A 142 9.35 -2.01 -1.21
CA GLY A 142 8.11 -2.33 -1.92
C GLY A 142 7.29 -1.10 -2.29
N GLY A 143 7.41 -0.01 -1.51
CA GLY A 143 6.80 1.28 -1.83
C GLY A 143 7.43 1.95 -3.05
N ASN A 144 8.75 1.96 -3.12
CA ASN A 144 9.45 2.49 -4.32
C ASN A 144 9.12 1.64 -5.56
N MET A 145 9.15 0.30 -5.44
CA MET A 145 8.76 -0.61 -6.52
C MET A 145 7.31 -0.34 -6.98
N LEU A 146 6.37 -0.18 -6.04
CA LEU A 146 4.97 0.11 -6.37
C LEU A 146 4.83 1.45 -7.11
N ALA A 147 5.52 2.50 -6.66
CA ALA A 147 5.51 3.79 -7.36
C ALA A 147 6.09 3.69 -8.78
N CYS A 148 7.18 2.93 -8.97
CA CYS A 148 7.72 2.63 -10.30
C CYS A 148 6.70 1.87 -11.18
N TYR A 149 6.01 0.87 -10.61
CA TYR A 149 4.95 0.13 -11.30
C TYR A 149 3.83 1.06 -11.77
N LEU A 150 3.31 1.91 -10.89
CA LEU A 150 2.23 2.83 -11.20
C LEU A 150 2.62 3.82 -12.31
N ALA A 151 3.82 4.37 -12.24
CA ALA A 151 4.34 5.28 -13.26
C ALA A 151 4.51 4.60 -14.63
N GLN A 152 4.93 3.35 -14.67
CA GLN A 152 5.05 2.56 -15.89
C GLN A 152 3.68 2.18 -16.49
N GLN A 153 2.70 1.87 -15.64
CA GLN A 153 1.37 1.44 -16.09
C GLN A 153 0.47 2.62 -16.45
N ARG A 154 0.63 3.78 -15.81
CA ARG A 154 -0.21 4.96 -16.04
C ARG A 154 -1.70 4.59 -15.96
N GLN A 155 -2.46 4.87 -17.03
CA GLN A 155 -3.90 4.54 -17.15
C GLN A 155 -4.17 3.02 -17.27
N ALA A 156 -3.17 2.23 -17.65
CA ALA A 156 -3.31 0.77 -17.74
C ALA A 156 -3.11 0.05 -16.40
N SER A 157 -2.98 0.78 -15.30
CA SER A 157 -2.91 0.21 -13.95
C SER A 157 -4.14 -0.63 -13.64
N LEU A 158 -3.93 -1.80 -13.04
CA LEU A 158 -4.99 -2.68 -12.57
C LEU A 158 -5.41 -2.36 -11.13
N LEU A 159 -4.90 -1.26 -10.58
CA LEU A 159 -5.18 -0.82 -9.20
C LEU A 159 -6.07 0.41 -9.22
N ASP A 160 -7.12 0.39 -8.42
CA ASP A 160 -8.02 1.52 -8.21
C ASP A 160 -7.42 2.56 -7.26
N ALA A 161 -6.49 2.13 -6.39
CA ALA A 161 -5.77 2.99 -5.45
C ALA A 161 -4.46 2.36 -5.01
N ALA A 162 -3.53 3.18 -4.51
CA ALA A 162 -2.29 2.70 -3.95
C ALA A 162 -1.85 3.53 -2.73
N VAL A 163 -1.10 2.88 -1.82
CA VAL A 163 -0.47 3.55 -0.68
C VAL A 163 1.01 3.18 -0.63
N VAL A 164 1.86 4.17 -0.48
CA VAL A 164 3.31 4.02 -0.36
C VAL A 164 3.75 4.54 1.01
N VAL A 165 4.43 3.71 1.79
CA VAL A 165 4.84 4.05 3.16
C VAL A 165 6.35 3.96 3.30
N SER A 166 6.98 5.01 3.81
CA SER A 166 8.41 5.08 4.12
C SER A 166 9.29 4.58 2.96
N ALA A 167 8.95 4.95 1.73
CA ALA A 167 9.65 4.48 0.53
C ALA A 167 10.91 5.29 0.24
N PRO A 168 12.04 4.64 -0.09
CA PRO A 168 13.26 5.32 -0.52
C PRO A 168 13.12 5.81 -1.96
N LEU A 169 12.27 6.84 -2.18
CA LEU A 169 11.95 7.36 -3.51
C LEU A 169 13.18 7.89 -4.29
N MET A 170 14.29 8.17 -3.58
CA MET A 170 15.62 8.44 -4.13
C MET A 170 16.60 7.45 -3.51
N LEU A 171 16.99 6.42 -4.25
CA LEU A 171 17.75 5.28 -3.71
C LEU A 171 19.18 5.65 -3.28
N GLU A 172 19.89 6.46 -4.06
CA GLU A 172 21.30 6.79 -3.77
C GLU A 172 21.46 7.59 -2.47
N PRO A 173 20.72 8.70 -2.23
CA PRO A 173 20.76 9.41 -0.95
C PRO A 173 20.40 8.51 0.25
N CYS A 174 19.41 7.61 0.08
CA CYS A 174 19.02 6.66 1.14
C CYS A 174 20.15 5.64 1.41
N SER A 175 20.80 5.12 0.37
CA SER A 175 21.95 4.22 0.52
C SER A 175 23.09 4.89 1.29
N LEU A 176 23.43 6.13 0.95
CA LEU A 176 24.44 6.93 1.64
C LEU A 176 24.04 7.25 3.08
N ARG A 177 22.76 7.54 3.33
CA ARG A 177 22.22 7.79 4.69
C ARG A 177 22.41 6.57 5.60
N MET A 178 22.23 5.36 5.06
CA MET A 178 22.44 4.12 5.80
C MET A 178 23.90 3.87 6.22
N GLU A 179 24.85 4.57 5.63
CA GLU A 179 26.26 4.51 6.01
C GLU A 179 26.65 5.47 7.15
N GLN A 180 25.67 6.25 7.70
CA GLN A 180 25.92 7.31 8.66
C GLN A 180 25.28 7.03 10.02
N GLY A 181 25.97 7.45 11.08
CA GLY A 181 25.47 7.42 12.46
C GLY A 181 24.88 6.07 12.87
N PHE A 182 23.76 6.08 13.57
CA PHE A 182 23.08 4.88 14.05
C PHE A 182 22.46 4.05 12.90
N SER A 183 22.20 4.65 11.74
CA SER A 183 21.65 3.93 10.58
C SER A 183 22.57 2.81 10.06
N ARG A 184 23.86 2.88 10.40
CA ARG A 184 24.81 1.77 10.15
C ARG A 184 24.42 0.47 10.82
N VAL A 185 23.73 0.53 11.96
CA VAL A 185 23.20 -0.65 12.66
C VAL A 185 22.11 -1.31 11.82
N TYR A 186 21.21 -0.53 11.28
CA TYR A 186 20.18 -1.03 10.37
C TYR A 186 20.78 -1.57 9.07
N GLN A 187 21.76 -0.87 8.50
CA GLN A 187 22.47 -1.35 7.32
C GLN A 187 23.10 -2.72 7.59
N HIS A 188 23.81 -2.86 8.70
CA HIS A 188 24.44 -4.12 9.07
C HIS A 188 23.43 -5.25 9.21
N TYR A 189 22.29 -4.99 9.87
CA TYR A 189 21.21 -5.96 10.03
C TYR A 189 20.62 -6.38 8.67
N LEU A 190 20.22 -5.42 7.82
CA LEU A 190 19.61 -5.68 6.52
C LEU A 190 20.59 -6.37 5.55
N LEU A 191 21.83 -5.92 5.49
CA LEU A 191 22.87 -6.57 4.71
C LEU A 191 23.10 -8.00 5.19
N GLY A 192 23.03 -8.24 6.50
CA GLY A 192 23.11 -9.59 7.10
C GLY A 192 22.01 -10.50 6.56
N GLN A 193 20.76 -10.03 6.47
CA GLN A 193 19.64 -10.79 5.93
C GLN A 193 19.83 -11.08 4.43
N LEU A 194 20.21 -10.06 3.63
CA LEU A 194 20.52 -10.25 2.21
C LEU A 194 21.63 -11.29 2.01
N LYS A 195 22.72 -11.22 2.78
CA LYS A 195 23.82 -12.19 2.72
C LYS A 195 23.37 -13.58 3.11
N GLN A 196 22.47 -13.71 4.10
CA GLN A 196 21.92 -15.00 4.52
C GLN A 196 21.09 -15.63 3.39
N ASN A 197 20.23 -14.85 2.73
CA ASN A 197 19.44 -15.33 1.60
C ASN A 197 20.33 -15.69 0.40
N ALA A 198 21.29 -14.84 0.06
CA ALA A 198 22.29 -15.11 -0.98
C ALA A 198 23.14 -16.36 -0.67
N THR A 199 23.50 -16.56 0.59
CA THR A 199 24.23 -17.77 1.02
C THR A 199 23.42 -19.05 0.81
N ARG A 200 22.14 -19.05 1.20
CA ARG A 200 21.24 -20.20 0.97
C ARG A 200 21.12 -20.53 -0.54
N LYS A 201 21.06 -19.50 -1.35
CA LYS A 201 21.01 -19.63 -2.81
C LYS A 201 22.29 -20.22 -3.38
N LEU A 202 23.48 -19.72 -2.98
CA LEU A 202 24.78 -20.24 -3.39
C LEU A 202 25.05 -21.68 -2.92
N LEU A 203 24.58 -22.04 -1.72
CA LEU A 203 24.73 -23.41 -1.20
C LEU A 203 23.89 -24.42 -1.98
N ARG A 204 22.74 -23.99 -2.52
CA ARG A 204 21.90 -24.83 -3.37
C ARG A 204 22.48 -24.96 -4.79
N ASP A 205 22.94 -23.84 -5.35
CA ASP A 205 23.54 -23.75 -6.66
C ASP A 205 24.67 -22.71 -6.67
N PRO A 206 25.95 -23.14 -6.69
CA PRO A 206 27.10 -22.23 -6.70
C PRO A 206 27.16 -21.29 -7.91
N ALA A 207 26.45 -21.58 -9.01
CA ALA A 207 26.36 -20.73 -10.20
C ALA A 207 25.18 -19.73 -10.13
N SER A 208 24.36 -19.79 -9.09
CA SER A 208 23.15 -18.96 -8.96
C SER A 208 23.39 -17.47 -8.76
N LEU A 209 24.60 -17.05 -8.39
CA LEU A 209 24.96 -15.64 -8.21
C LEU A 209 26.33 -15.34 -8.90
N PRO A 210 26.59 -14.08 -9.30
CA PRO A 210 27.81 -13.72 -10.03
C PRO A 210 29.07 -13.57 -9.14
N LEU A 211 29.06 -14.20 -7.97
CA LEU A 211 30.19 -14.18 -7.02
C LEU A 211 30.19 -15.44 -6.15
N ARG A 212 31.35 -15.71 -5.53
CA ARG A 212 31.53 -16.87 -4.62
C ARG A 212 31.27 -16.49 -3.16
N LEU A 213 31.03 -17.50 -2.32
CA LEU A 213 30.71 -17.33 -0.90
C LEU A 213 31.76 -16.48 -0.10
N PRO A 214 33.10 -16.59 -0.30
CA PRO A 214 34.04 -15.71 0.37
C PRO A 214 33.87 -14.23 -0.01
N GLN A 215 33.58 -13.95 -1.28
CA GLN A 215 33.33 -12.60 -1.78
C GLN A 215 32.03 -12.03 -1.17
N LEU A 216 30.95 -12.83 -1.13
CA LEU A 216 29.69 -12.44 -0.49
C LEU A 216 29.90 -12.08 0.99
N LYS A 217 30.67 -12.91 1.71
CA LYS A 217 30.97 -12.65 3.14
C LYS A 217 31.75 -11.34 3.33
N GLY A 218 32.59 -10.96 2.36
CA GLY A 218 33.41 -9.75 2.37
C GLY A 218 32.65 -8.45 2.17
N LEU A 219 31.42 -8.46 1.62
CA LEU A 219 30.63 -7.25 1.39
C LEU A 219 30.29 -6.56 2.73
N ARG A 220 30.47 -5.24 2.79
CA ARG A 220 30.30 -4.48 4.05
C ARG A 220 29.21 -3.42 4.00
N ARG A 221 28.80 -2.98 2.80
CA ARG A 221 27.78 -1.97 2.58
C ARG A 221 26.67 -2.51 1.67
N MET A 222 25.49 -1.91 1.75
CA MET A 222 24.39 -2.20 0.81
C MET A 222 24.83 -1.94 -0.62
N ARG A 223 25.53 -0.84 -0.85
CA ARG A 223 26.07 -0.48 -2.17
C ARG A 223 27.00 -1.56 -2.73
N ASP A 224 27.85 -2.17 -1.88
CA ASP A 224 28.75 -3.25 -2.32
C ASP A 224 27.95 -4.48 -2.79
N PHE A 225 26.83 -4.78 -2.11
CA PHE A 225 25.91 -5.85 -2.50
C PHE A 225 25.22 -5.52 -3.84
N ASP A 226 24.74 -4.29 -3.99
CA ASP A 226 24.09 -3.84 -5.21
C ASP A 226 25.04 -3.83 -6.41
N ASP A 227 26.30 -3.41 -6.24
CA ASP A 227 27.32 -3.48 -7.30
C ASP A 227 27.66 -4.93 -7.68
N ALA A 228 27.86 -5.78 -6.67
CA ALA A 228 28.36 -7.14 -6.91
C ALA A 228 27.29 -8.11 -7.39
N ILE A 229 26.02 -7.89 -7.03
CA ILE A 229 24.92 -8.82 -7.26
C ILE A 229 23.79 -8.16 -8.05
N THR A 230 23.10 -7.18 -7.47
CA THR A 230 21.90 -6.58 -8.06
C THR A 230 22.19 -6.02 -9.46
N ALA A 231 23.20 -5.19 -9.60
CA ALA A 231 23.56 -4.56 -10.87
C ALA A 231 23.92 -5.61 -11.93
N ARG A 232 24.75 -6.60 -11.57
CA ARG A 232 25.21 -7.62 -12.51
C ARG A 232 24.10 -8.55 -13.00
N ILE A 233 23.17 -8.93 -12.10
CA ILE A 233 22.07 -9.84 -12.46
C ILE A 233 21.08 -9.13 -13.38
N HIS A 234 20.82 -7.84 -13.14
CA HIS A 234 19.77 -7.09 -13.83
C HIS A 234 20.28 -6.18 -14.96
N GLY A 235 21.58 -6.29 -15.32
CA GLY A 235 22.12 -5.57 -16.46
C GLY A 235 22.30 -4.07 -16.25
N PHE A 236 22.42 -3.62 -14.99
CA PHE A 236 22.88 -2.27 -14.65
C PHE A 236 24.41 -2.22 -14.73
N ARG A 237 24.97 -1.05 -15.06
CA ARG A 237 26.42 -0.88 -15.08
C ARG A 237 27.06 -1.08 -13.70
N ASP A 238 26.41 -0.50 -12.69
CA ASP A 238 26.84 -0.42 -11.30
C ASP A 238 25.65 -0.05 -10.40
N ALA A 239 25.86 0.04 -9.09
CA ALA A 239 24.82 0.46 -8.14
C ALA A 239 24.31 1.89 -8.41
N THR A 240 25.16 2.82 -8.91
CA THR A 240 24.72 4.19 -9.25
C THR A 240 23.74 4.18 -10.42
N ASP A 241 24.00 3.39 -11.46
CA ASP A 241 23.08 3.24 -12.59
C ASP A 241 21.75 2.57 -12.14
N TYR A 242 21.84 1.55 -11.27
CA TYR A 242 20.65 0.93 -10.65
C TYR A 242 19.84 1.97 -9.87
N TYR A 243 20.47 2.71 -8.95
CA TYR A 243 19.78 3.70 -8.12
C TYR A 243 19.14 4.80 -8.96
N ARG A 244 19.85 5.32 -9.97
CA ARG A 244 19.32 6.35 -10.87
C ARG A 244 18.10 5.88 -11.65
N ARG A 245 18.14 4.65 -12.19
CA ARG A 245 17.08 4.11 -13.05
C ARG A 245 15.87 3.60 -12.28
N CYS A 246 16.05 3.25 -11.00
CA CYS A 246 15.02 2.64 -10.17
C CYS A 246 14.50 3.55 -9.05
N SER A 247 14.92 4.81 -8.97
CA SER A 247 14.34 5.80 -8.07
C SER A 247 12.98 6.28 -8.60
N ALA A 248 11.95 6.21 -7.76
CA ALA A 248 10.59 6.52 -8.17
C ALA A 248 10.25 8.01 -8.12
N LEU A 249 11.00 8.85 -7.36
CA LEU A 249 10.67 10.27 -7.20
C LEU A 249 10.49 11.01 -8.53
N PRO A 250 11.41 10.88 -9.52
CA PRO A 250 11.27 11.56 -10.81
C PRO A 250 10.09 11.04 -11.64
N LEU A 251 9.53 9.88 -11.29
CA LEU A 251 8.45 9.22 -12.03
C LEU A 251 7.06 9.55 -11.46
N LEU A 252 6.97 10.21 -10.29
CA LEU A 252 5.69 10.53 -9.66
C LEU A 252 4.71 11.28 -10.58
N PRO A 253 5.15 12.25 -11.43
CA PRO A 253 4.26 12.94 -12.36
C PRO A 253 3.55 12.02 -13.37
N GLU A 254 4.07 10.84 -13.64
CA GLU A 254 3.51 9.88 -14.60
C GLU A 254 2.39 9.02 -13.99
N ILE A 255 2.22 9.05 -12.67
CA ILE A 255 1.25 8.21 -11.96
C ILE A 255 -0.15 8.79 -12.13
N GLN A 256 -1.07 7.95 -12.60
CA GLN A 256 -2.48 8.30 -12.82
C GLN A 256 -3.41 7.70 -11.75
N THR A 257 -3.00 6.61 -11.12
CA THR A 257 -3.75 5.95 -10.04
C THR A 257 -3.78 6.86 -8.80
N PRO A 258 -4.92 7.00 -8.09
CA PRO A 258 -4.97 7.64 -6.78
C PRO A 258 -3.91 7.06 -5.83
N LEU A 259 -3.03 7.91 -5.31
CA LEU A 259 -1.87 7.50 -4.52
C LEU A 259 -1.77 8.29 -3.22
N LEU A 260 -1.67 7.59 -2.09
CA LEU A 260 -1.26 8.17 -0.81
C LEU A 260 0.20 7.82 -0.54
N ILE A 261 1.04 8.82 -0.32
CA ILE A 261 2.42 8.63 0.13
C ILE A 261 2.54 9.08 1.57
N ILE A 262 3.02 8.20 2.46
CA ILE A 262 3.21 8.47 3.89
C ILE A 262 4.71 8.41 4.20
N HIS A 263 5.27 9.52 4.69
CA HIS A 263 6.63 9.62 5.19
C HIS A 263 6.68 10.28 6.57
N ALA A 264 7.75 9.97 7.34
CA ALA A 264 8.12 10.70 8.54
C ALA A 264 9.41 11.48 8.29
N LYS A 265 9.45 12.76 8.70
CA LYS A 265 10.67 13.60 8.58
C LYS A 265 11.84 13.03 9.36
N ASP A 266 11.55 12.31 10.44
CA ASP A 266 12.56 11.72 11.32
C ASP A 266 12.95 10.29 10.93
N ASP A 267 12.58 9.81 9.73
CA ASP A 267 12.94 8.47 9.26
C ASP A 267 14.46 8.29 9.21
N PRO A 268 15.05 7.36 9.99
CA PRO A 268 16.49 7.19 10.05
C PRO A 268 17.12 6.59 8.79
N PHE A 269 16.32 6.11 7.84
CA PHE A 269 16.78 5.52 6.57
C PHE A 269 16.84 6.55 5.43
N MET A 270 16.24 7.72 5.63
CA MET A 270 15.98 8.67 4.55
C MET A 270 16.61 10.03 4.81
N THR A 271 16.63 10.83 3.78
CA THR A 271 17.00 12.26 3.80
C THR A 271 15.88 13.07 3.16
N ASP A 272 15.93 14.39 3.27
CA ASP A 272 14.96 15.29 2.63
C ASP A 272 14.90 15.11 1.10
N ALA A 273 15.93 14.49 0.51
CA ALA A 273 15.96 14.20 -0.93
C ALA A 273 14.83 13.25 -1.42
N VAL A 274 14.15 12.54 -0.52
CA VAL A 274 12.98 11.71 -0.88
C VAL A 274 11.67 12.49 -0.90
N ILE A 275 11.65 13.73 -0.38
CA ILE A 275 10.48 14.57 -0.29
C ILE A 275 10.30 15.28 -1.65
N PRO A 276 9.18 15.07 -2.35
CA PRO A 276 8.91 15.76 -3.61
C PRO A 276 8.60 17.24 -3.38
N ASP A 277 8.73 18.02 -4.43
CA ASP A 277 8.09 19.33 -4.47
C ASP A 277 6.57 19.14 -4.45
N LEU A 278 5.94 19.47 -3.33
CA LEU A 278 4.50 19.26 -3.12
C LEU A 278 3.65 20.09 -4.09
N SER A 279 4.17 21.22 -4.57
CA SER A 279 3.45 22.08 -5.53
C SER A 279 3.44 21.49 -6.95
N ALA A 280 4.37 20.58 -7.25
CA ALA A 280 4.50 19.92 -8.55
C ALA A 280 3.82 18.54 -8.60
N LEU A 281 3.26 18.07 -7.48
CA LEU A 281 2.58 16.78 -7.47
C LEU A 281 1.26 16.82 -8.22
N PRO A 282 0.94 15.77 -9.00
CA PRO A 282 -0.38 15.62 -9.61
C PRO A 282 -1.49 15.57 -8.55
N PRO A 283 -2.72 16.05 -8.86
CA PRO A 283 -3.82 16.13 -7.89
C PRO A 283 -4.31 14.77 -7.36
N ASN A 284 -4.01 13.68 -8.05
CA ASN A 284 -4.30 12.32 -7.62
C ASN A 284 -3.29 11.76 -6.62
N ILE A 285 -2.22 12.50 -6.29
CA ILE A 285 -1.23 12.10 -5.29
C ILE A 285 -1.41 12.94 -4.02
N GLU A 286 -1.79 12.27 -2.93
CA GLU A 286 -1.78 12.84 -1.59
C GLU A 286 -0.45 12.51 -0.90
N TYR A 287 0.31 13.52 -0.46
CA TYR A 287 1.56 13.34 0.26
C TYR A 287 1.38 13.72 1.73
N GLN A 288 1.47 12.74 2.61
CA GLN A 288 1.35 12.92 4.05
C GLN A 288 2.72 12.81 4.72
N LEU A 289 3.30 13.97 5.04
CA LEU A 289 4.55 14.08 5.78
C LEU A 289 4.25 14.32 7.25
N THR A 290 4.64 13.38 8.11
CA THR A 290 4.52 13.53 9.57
C THR A 290 5.85 13.99 10.17
N GLU A 291 5.80 14.73 11.28
CA GLU A 291 7.03 15.19 11.97
C GLU A 291 7.81 14.02 12.60
N ARG A 292 7.08 13.00 13.03
CA ARG A 292 7.60 11.81 13.72
C ARG A 292 6.99 10.56 13.12
N GLY A 293 7.65 9.40 13.32
CA GLY A 293 7.14 8.13 12.83
C GLY A 293 8.23 7.07 12.68
N GLY A 294 9.49 7.49 12.57
CA GLY A 294 10.60 6.59 12.27
C GLY A 294 10.42 5.88 10.92
N HIS A 295 11.10 4.76 10.73
CA HIS A 295 10.96 3.94 9.53
C HIS A 295 9.87 2.90 9.71
N VAL A 296 8.70 3.09 9.05
CA VAL A 296 7.54 2.18 9.13
C VAL A 296 7.01 1.98 10.57
N GLY A 297 7.41 2.83 11.51
CA GLY A 297 7.05 2.68 12.91
C GLY A 297 5.61 3.06 13.18
N PHE A 298 5.34 4.35 13.19
CA PHE A 298 4.02 4.96 13.36
C PHE A 298 3.22 4.35 14.52
N VAL A 299 3.88 4.11 15.66
CA VAL A 299 3.24 3.61 16.88
C VAL A 299 2.75 4.77 17.72
N GLY A 300 1.43 4.90 17.80
CA GLY A 300 0.71 5.89 18.60
C GLY A 300 0.04 5.29 19.83
N GLY A 301 -0.98 6.00 20.37
CA GLY A 301 -1.75 5.58 21.53
C GLY A 301 -1.04 5.77 22.86
N THR A 302 -1.26 4.84 23.80
CA THR A 302 -0.67 4.88 25.15
C THR A 302 0.19 3.63 25.41
N LEU A 303 1.03 3.67 26.45
CA LEU A 303 1.87 2.54 26.85
C LEU A 303 1.06 1.25 27.12
N HIS A 304 -0.15 1.42 27.67
CA HIS A 304 -1.04 0.27 27.96
C HIS A 304 -1.87 -0.16 26.74
N LYS A 305 -2.06 0.73 25.76
CA LYS A 305 -2.82 0.47 24.53
C LYS A 305 -2.09 1.11 23.34
N PRO A 306 -0.95 0.53 22.92
CA PRO A 306 -0.25 1.00 21.75
C PRO A 306 -1.09 0.75 20.50
N GLN A 307 -1.08 1.70 19.57
CA GLN A 307 -1.85 1.66 18.34
C GLN A 307 -0.90 1.70 17.15
N MET A 308 -1.07 0.77 16.23
CA MET A 308 -0.40 0.80 14.93
C MET A 308 -1.19 1.73 14.00
N TRP A 309 -0.77 2.99 13.91
CA TRP A 309 -1.52 4.02 13.19
C TRP A 309 -1.75 3.69 11.72
N LEU A 310 -0.80 3.04 11.05
CA LEU A 310 -0.94 2.62 9.65
C LEU A 310 -2.13 1.66 9.43
N GLU A 311 -2.45 0.82 10.42
CA GLU A 311 -3.57 -0.13 10.36
C GLU A 311 -4.95 0.55 10.44
N GLN A 312 -4.97 1.82 10.84
CA GLN A 312 -6.16 2.66 10.86
C GLN A 312 -6.17 3.63 9.67
N ARG A 313 -5.03 4.29 9.41
CA ARG A 313 -4.90 5.33 8.37
C ARG A 313 -5.08 4.77 6.96
N ILE A 314 -4.42 3.66 6.64
CA ILE A 314 -4.47 3.07 5.31
C ILE A 314 -5.88 2.61 4.96
N PRO A 315 -6.56 1.79 5.79
CA PRO A 315 -7.94 1.40 5.49
C PRO A 315 -8.91 2.59 5.42
N ALA A 316 -8.74 3.59 6.29
CA ALA A 316 -9.58 4.78 6.26
C ALA A 316 -9.47 5.54 4.93
N TRP A 317 -8.25 5.69 4.39
CA TRP A 317 -8.04 6.35 3.11
C TRP A 317 -8.56 5.52 1.93
N LEU A 318 -8.25 4.22 1.88
CA LEU A 318 -8.75 3.32 0.83
C LEU A 318 -10.28 3.28 0.80
N THR A 319 -10.91 3.27 1.97
CA THR A 319 -12.37 3.38 2.06
C THR A 319 -12.90 4.64 1.40
N LEU A 320 -12.26 5.79 1.63
CA LEU A 320 -12.69 7.06 1.00
C LEU A 320 -12.55 7.02 -0.52
N ILE A 321 -11.46 6.44 -1.03
CA ILE A 321 -11.27 6.30 -2.49
C ILE A 321 -12.34 5.38 -3.09
N TRP A 322 -12.59 4.22 -2.51
CA TRP A 322 -13.58 3.29 -3.03
C TRP A 322 -15.01 3.83 -2.94
N ILE A 323 -15.34 4.57 -1.87
CA ILE A 323 -16.64 5.23 -1.75
C ILE A 323 -16.78 6.36 -2.78
N ASN A 324 -15.72 7.15 -3.02
CA ASN A 324 -15.74 8.21 -4.03
C ASN A 324 -15.90 7.66 -5.45
N ASN A 325 -15.37 6.47 -5.73
CA ASN A 325 -15.60 5.77 -7.00
C ASN A 325 -17.04 5.25 -7.17
N VAL A 326 -17.80 5.15 -6.07
CA VAL A 326 -19.23 4.77 -6.05
C VAL A 326 -20.15 6.00 -6.01
N ILE A 327 -19.64 7.19 -5.65
CA ILE A 327 -20.40 8.44 -5.71
C ILE A 327 -20.62 8.83 -7.17
N ILE A 328 -21.89 8.88 -7.58
CA ILE A 328 -22.26 9.36 -8.91
C ILE A 328 -22.13 10.89 -8.91
N PRO A 329 -21.34 11.48 -9.81
CA PRO A 329 -21.25 12.94 -9.94
C PRO A 329 -22.57 13.47 -10.54
N TRP A 330 -23.53 13.80 -9.68
CA TRP A 330 -24.87 14.22 -10.07
C TRP A 330 -24.89 15.42 -11.04
N LYS A 331 -23.83 16.23 -11.06
CA LYS A 331 -23.67 17.36 -11.98
C LYS A 331 -23.44 16.93 -13.43
N GLU A 332 -23.02 15.69 -13.66
CA GLU A 332 -22.78 15.11 -15.00
C GLU A 332 -24.04 14.41 -15.53
N LEU A 333 -25.06 14.25 -14.69
CA LEU A 333 -26.35 13.71 -15.12
C LEU A 333 -27.20 14.80 -15.76
N ASP A 334 -27.93 14.44 -16.81
CA ASP A 334 -28.97 15.34 -17.34
C ASP A 334 -30.09 15.57 -16.32
N SER A 335 -30.77 16.70 -16.42
CA SER A 335 -31.74 17.13 -15.42
C SER A 335 -32.93 16.17 -15.29
N SER A 336 -33.30 15.46 -16.36
CA SER A 336 -34.41 14.51 -16.37
C SER A 336 -34.04 13.22 -15.63
N THR A 337 -32.86 12.67 -15.93
CA THR A 337 -32.34 11.50 -15.23
C THR A 337 -32.15 11.77 -13.74
N LEU A 338 -31.58 12.93 -13.37
CA LEU A 338 -31.41 13.31 -11.97
C LEU A 338 -32.77 13.41 -11.25
N ASN A 339 -33.78 14.02 -11.86
CA ASN A 339 -35.11 14.10 -11.28
C ASN A 339 -35.71 12.72 -11.05
N ASN A 340 -35.68 11.85 -12.05
CA ASN A 340 -36.22 10.48 -11.94
C ASN A 340 -35.56 9.69 -10.81
N LEU A 341 -34.23 9.84 -10.64
CA LEU A 341 -33.50 9.19 -9.56
C LEU A 341 -33.89 9.73 -8.18
N ILE A 342 -34.08 11.04 -8.05
CA ILE A 342 -34.52 11.67 -6.80
C ILE A 342 -35.96 11.27 -6.48
N GLU A 343 -36.86 11.27 -7.44
CA GLU A 343 -38.26 10.83 -7.28
C GLU A 343 -38.33 9.37 -6.85
N ALA A 344 -37.60 8.49 -7.54
CA ALA A 344 -37.55 7.06 -7.16
C ALA A 344 -37.05 6.86 -5.74
N PHE A 345 -36.06 7.63 -5.31
CA PHE A 345 -35.54 7.61 -3.93
C PHE A 345 -36.59 8.09 -2.93
N VAL A 346 -37.24 9.23 -3.18
CA VAL A 346 -38.26 9.81 -2.29
C VAL A 346 -39.45 8.88 -2.16
N LEU A 347 -39.88 8.25 -3.26
CA LEU A 347 -40.99 7.28 -3.25
C LEU A 347 -40.68 5.99 -2.49
N ARG A 348 -39.43 5.53 -2.58
CA ARG A 348 -38.95 4.30 -1.91
C ARG A 348 -38.82 4.49 -0.41
N GLU A 349 -38.22 5.59 0.03
CA GLU A 349 -37.93 5.84 1.44
C GLU A 349 -39.15 6.26 2.27
N GLY A 350 -40.24 6.64 1.63
CA GLY A 350 -41.53 6.92 2.29
C GLY A 350 -41.48 7.92 3.46
N THR A 351 -40.57 8.89 3.38
CA THR A 351 -40.23 9.75 4.52
C THR A 351 -41.35 10.73 4.85
N ASP A 352 -42.19 10.35 5.82
CA ASP A 352 -43.05 11.28 6.55
C ASP A 352 -42.24 11.90 7.70
N TYR A 353 -41.82 13.15 7.54
CA TYR A 353 -41.22 13.95 8.59
C TYR A 353 -42.17 15.10 8.96
N GLY A 354 -42.88 14.96 10.08
CA GLY A 354 -43.59 16.03 10.75
C GLY A 354 -45.07 16.16 10.48
N GLU A 355 -45.75 17.02 11.24
CA GLU A 355 -47.22 17.22 11.29
C GLU A 355 -47.86 17.78 10.00
N HIS A 356 -47.08 18.02 8.93
CA HIS A 356 -47.59 18.47 7.63
C HIS A 356 -47.00 17.62 6.51
N GLU A 357 -47.86 16.94 5.77
CA GLU A 357 -47.57 16.15 4.58
C GLU A 357 -47.03 17.08 3.47
N ARG A 358 -45.73 16.95 3.10
CA ARG A 358 -45.14 17.68 1.98
C ARG A 358 -45.43 17.00 0.67
N SER A 359 -45.72 17.78 -0.38
CA SER A 359 -45.89 17.24 -1.73
C SER A 359 -44.61 16.56 -2.23
N LEU A 360 -44.78 15.59 -3.15
CA LEU A 360 -43.63 14.93 -3.82
C LEU A 360 -42.65 15.94 -4.43
N GLU A 361 -43.19 16.97 -5.08
CA GLU A 361 -42.38 18.04 -5.71
C GLU A 361 -41.53 18.78 -4.65
N GLN A 362 -42.11 19.05 -3.46
CA GLN A 362 -41.38 19.71 -2.38
C GLN A 362 -40.26 18.82 -1.84
N LYS A 363 -40.54 17.52 -1.64
CA LYS A 363 -39.54 16.53 -1.19
C LYS A 363 -38.38 16.40 -2.20
N VAL A 364 -38.69 16.34 -3.50
CA VAL A 364 -37.67 16.31 -4.58
C VAL A 364 -36.82 17.59 -4.59
N ALA A 365 -37.45 18.77 -4.43
CA ALA A 365 -36.72 20.04 -4.37
C ALA A 365 -35.78 20.13 -3.15
N ASP A 366 -36.19 19.57 -2.00
CA ASP A 366 -35.40 19.53 -0.79
C ASP A 366 -34.14 18.65 -0.98
N VAL A 367 -34.32 17.43 -1.51
CA VAL A 367 -33.20 16.54 -1.83
C VAL A 367 -32.23 17.15 -2.84
N ARG A 368 -32.75 17.83 -3.87
CA ARG A 368 -31.92 18.55 -4.84
C ARG A 368 -31.09 19.65 -4.20
N ARG A 369 -31.64 20.39 -3.25
CA ARG A 369 -30.96 21.43 -2.48
C ARG A 369 -29.83 20.82 -1.62
N GLN A 370 -30.09 19.68 -0.96
CA GLN A 370 -29.10 18.95 -0.17
C GLN A 370 -27.96 18.36 -1.04
N LEU A 371 -28.25 17.93 -2.28
CA LEU A 371 -27.20 17.55 -3.24
C LEU A 371 -26.34 18.76 -3.64
N GLN A 372 -26.96 19.93 -3.85
CA GLN A 372 -26.26 21.17 -4.19
C GLN A 372 -25.41 21.70 -3.04
N SER A 373 -25.87 21.60 -1.78
CA SER A 373 -25.11 21.97 -0.59
C SER A 373 -24.00 20.96 -0.27
N GLY A 374 -24.08 19.74 -0.83
CA GLY A 374 -23.16 18.66 -0.52
C GLY A 374 -23.43 17.94 0.81
N GLU A 375 -24.58 18.19 1.43
CA GLU A 375 -25.05 17.46 2.63
C GLU A 375 -25.32 15.98 2.33
N VAL A 376 -25.87 15.72 1.13
CA VAL A 376 -26.10 14.36 0.63
C VAL A 376 -25.35 14.11 -0.67
N VAL A 377 -25.14 12.86 -1.01
CA VAL A 377 -24.48 12.39 -2.22
C VAL A 377 -25.29 11.27 -2.88
N LEU A 378 -25.23 11.20 -4.21
CA LEU A 378 -25.72 10.07 -4.99
C LEU A 378 -24.68 8.94 -4.93
N VAL A 379 -25.10 7.74 -4.60
CA VAL A 379 -24.23 6.55 -4.47
C VAL A 379 -24.84 5.40 -5.25
N TRP A 380 -24.01 4.71 -6.03
CA TRP A 380 -24.37 3.43 -6.60
C TRP A 380 -24.22 2.33 -5.53
N SER A 381 -25.25 1.55 -5.29
CA SER A 381 -25.21 0.37 -4.44
C SER A 381 -25.11 -0.88 -5.31
N GLU A 382 -23.93 -1.49 -5.36
CA GLU A 382 -23.73 -2.75 -6.08
C GLU A 382 -24.56 -3.89 -5.47
N LEU A 383 -24.76 -3.88 -4.13
CA LEU A 383 -25.54 -4.90 -3.42
C LEU A 383 -27.02 -4.92 -3.84
N HIS A 384 -27.55 -3.75 -4.21
CA HIS A 384 -28.98 -3.60 -4.55
C HIS A 384 -29.20 -3.20 -6.00
N GLU A 385 -28.09 -3.04 -6.78
CA GLU A 385 -28.12 -2.55 -8.16
C GLU A 385 -28.98 -1.28 -8.33
N THR A 386 -28.92 -0.38 -7.34
CA THR A 386 -29.72 0.84 -7.27
C THR A 386 -28.88 2.07 -6.92
N VAL A 387 -29.37 3.23 -7.40
CA VAL A 387 -28.85 4.51 -6.95
C VAL A 387 -29.53 4.89 -5.64
N ASN A 388 -28.74 5.22 -4.63
CA ASN A 388 -29.15 5.72 -3.34
C ASN A 388 -28.72 7.17 -3.13
N ILE A 389 -29.43 7.88 -2.26
CA ILE A 389 -29.06 9.20 -1.78
C ILE A 389 -28.82 9.08 -0.29
N MET A 390 -27.63 9.44 0.18
CA MET A 390 -27.31 9.34 1.60
C MET A 390 -26.55 10.57 2.10
N PRO A 391 -26.73 10.93 3.38
CA PRO A 391 -25.95 12.00 4.00
C PRO A 391 -24.46 11.74 3.89
N ARG A 392 -23.69 12.75 3.47
CA ARG A 392 -22.22 12.65 3.37
C ARG A 392 -21.57 12.25 4.71
N GLY A 393 -22.20 12.57 5.83
CA GLY A 393 -21.76 12.15 7.16
C GLY A 393 -21.96 10.65 7.42
N GLN A 394 -22.99 10.03 6.85
CA GLN A 394 -23.25 8.58 6.99
C GLN A 394 -22.29 7.72 6.16
N LEU A 395 -21.75 8.23 5.08
CA LEU A 395 -20.60 7.60 4.43
C LEU A 395 -19.43 7.42 5.39
N ARG A 396 -19.35 8.26 6.45
CA ARG A 396 -18.35 8.16 7.52
C ARG A 396 -18.81 7.32 8.71
N ALA A 397 -20.12 7.24 8.99
CA ALA A 397 -20.69 6.65 10.22
C ALA A 397 -21.20 5.21 10.04
N GLY A 398 -21.57 4.77 8.84
CA GLY A 398 -22.16 3.46 8.55
C GLY A 398 -21.27 2.25 8.82
N ARG A 399 -20.25 2.37 9.67
CA ARG A 399 -19.29 1.34 10.09
C ARG A 399 -19.04 1.29 11.59
N GLN A 400 -19.89 1.86 12.41
CA GLN A 400 -19.81 1.69 13.87
C GLN A 400 -20.83 0.68 14.44
N GLU A 401 -21.76 0.19 13.62
CA GLU A 401 -22.78 -0.76 14.06
C GLU A 401 -22.95 -1.87 12.99
N SER A 402 -22.08 -2.85 12.99
CA SER A 402 -22.34 -4.25 12.62
C SER A 402 -21.12 -5.13 12.92
#